data_74839d1840a8f6cffe99df6ff90d64f0
#
_entry.id   74839d1840a8f6cffe99df6ff90d64f0
#
_cell.length_a   1.000
_cell.length_b   1.000
_cell.length_c   1.000
_cell.angle_alpha   90.00
_cell.angle_beta   90.00
_cell.angle_gamma   90.00
#
_symmetry.space_group_name_H-M   'P 1'
#
loop_
_entity.id
_entity.type
_entity.pdbx_description
1 polymer ?
#
loop_
_entity_poly.entity_id
_entity_poly.type
_entity_poly.pdbx_seq_one_letter_code
_entity_poly.pdbx_strand_id
1 'polypeptide(L)'
;MENKIQWIYEKYLKIEKEESTISKISNLIKTQINYNKEKELNIKIRNLYNLYISTNPLSKLSIFLYGLTNIDSDGILIYEKENSKLKFLMLNPIREFSSLITEAKLVIFAGGTMKPFEDFYSLFGKNINKENIISFEGDHIIPNGNIKGFILSNDIYANNEPFIFTFENMKKNGMRNINNLLLYIKKYYELLEENFKGKGIGIFFPSYDFMNRVIKYNTEKNILSKEYVFYEENSSKDIFSLYKENIIIKKKNSIIFAVMGGKLSEGINFNDDLCRILIIIGMPYSNIKSIEIREKMKYHEKMSKEKGYENDYYENSCIKNINQTIGRCIRHYNDYSIIILTDIRFKKEKIINKLPKWLTKEKIEYIENKNSYDSHIKFIKNFLIKH
;
A
#
# COMPACT_ATOMS: atom_id res chain seq x y z
N MET A 1 -14.43 30.48 21.01
CA MET A 1 -13.77 29.33 20.39
C MET A 1 -12.41 29.08 21.03
N GLU A 2 -11.55 30.08 21.16
CA GLU A 2 -10.25 30.03 21.85
C GLU A 2 -10.36 29.49 23.29
N ASN A 3 -11.30 29.97 24.09
CA ASN A 3 -11.50 29.52 25.48
C ASN A 3 -11.86 28.01 25.60
N LYS A 4 -12.43 27.38 24.58
CA LYS A 4 -12.72 25.93 24.60
C LYS A 4 -11.51 25.09 24.19
N ILE A 5 -10.70 25.58 23.28
CA ILE A 5 -9.44 24.94 22.88
C ILE A 5 -8.44 25.06 24.02
N GLN A 6 -8.37 26.22 24.67
CA GLN A 6 -7.55 26.47 25.86
C GLN A 6 -7.96 25.56 27.02
N TRP A 7 -9.26 25.37 27.27
CA TRP A 7 -9.78 24.48 28.27
C TRP A 7 -9.47 23.00 28.01
N ILE A 8 -9.59 22.54 26.73
CA ILE A 8 -9.16 21.20 26.33
C ILE A 8 -7.66 21.04 26.63
N TYR A 9 -6.84 22.00 26.22
CA TYR A 9 -5.40 22.01 26.42
C TYR A 9 -5.01 21.97 27.92
N GLU A 10 -5.59 22.82 28.74
CA GLU A 10 -5.28 22.92 30.17
C GLU A 10 -5.74 21.70 30.98
N LYS A 11 -6.87 21.11 30.63
CA LYS A 11 -7.40 19.94 31.32
C LYS A 11 -6.66 18.66 30.94
N TYR A 12 -6.11 18.58 29.73
CA TYR A 12 -5.32 17.45 29.26
C TYR A 12 -3.90 17.41 29.78
N LEU A 13 -3.27 18.55 30.01
CA LEU A 13 -1.96 18.62 30.65
C LEU A 13 -1.94 18.10 32.09
N LYS A 14 -3.09 18.06 32.76
CA LYS A 14 -3.23 17.53 34.12
C LYS A 14 -3.46 16.02 34.22
N ILE A 15 -3.71 15.33 33.12
CA ILE A 15 -4.04 13.89 33.10
C ILE A 15 -2.82 13.09 32.64
N GLU A 16 -1.79 13.03 33.46
CA GLU A 16 -0.51 12.40 33.09
C GLU A 16 -0.39 10.89 33.33
N LYS A 17 -1.40 10.18 33.80
CA LYS A 17 -1.29 8.73 34.11
C LYS A 17 -2.53 7.97 33.73
N GLU A 18 -2.36 6.93 32.86
CA GLU A 18 -3.20 5.76 32.58
C GLU A 18 -3.86 5.68 31.21
N GLU A 19 -3.72 4.48 30.61
CA GLU A 19 -4.35 4.07 29.33
C GLU A 19 -5.89 4.07 29.37
N SER A 20 -6.53 4.17 30.53
CA SER A 20 -7.99 4.35 30.70
C SER A 20 -8.49 5.74 30.27
N THR A 21 -7.59 6.63 29.89
CA THR A 21 -7.88 8.05 29.63
C THR A 21 -8.64 8.29 28.35
N ILE A 22 -8.49 7.43 27.33
CA ILE A 22 -9.13 7.59 26.00
C ILE A 22 -10.67 7.55 26.12
N SER A 23 -11.23 6.63 26.91
CA SER A 23 -12.67 6.54 27.13
C SER A 23 -13.22 7.71 27.96
N LYS A 24 -12.43 8.20 28.94
CA LYS A 24 -12.78 9.37 29.75
C LYS A 24 -12.77 10.66 28.94
N ILE A 25 -11.82 10.79 28.00
CA ILE A 25 -11.73 11.91 27.05
C ILE A 25 -12.94 11.91 26.11
N SER A 26 -13.29 10.79 25.53
CA SER A 26 -14.47 10.63 24.70
C SER A 26 -15.76 11.04 25.44
N ASN A 27 -15.91 10.60 26.68
CA ASN A 27 -17.06 10.96 27.53
C ASN A 27 -17.08 12.44 27.91
N LEU A 28 -15.93 13.05 28.20
CA LEU A 28 -15.81 14.47 28.50
C LEU A 28 -16.17 15.36 27.31
N ILE A 29 -15.77 14.99 26.13
CA ILE A 29 -16.12 15.70 24.89
C ILE A 29 -17.61 15.54 24.61
N LYS A 30 -18.18 14.33 24.73
CA LYS A 30 -19.62 14.07 24.56
C LYS A 30 -20.51 14.87 25.50
N THR A 31 -20.12 15.06 26.76
CA THR A 31 -20.89 15.79 27.76
C THR A 31 -20.84 17.33 27.61
N GLN A 32 -19.83 17.84 26.93
CA GLN A 32 -19.65 19.31 26.78
C GLN A 32 -20.13 19.86 25.44
N ILE A 33 -20.34 19.00 24.44
CA ILE A 33 -20.82 19.41 23.12
C ILE A 33 -22.34 19.16 23.07
N ASN A 34 -23.13 20.24 23.15
CA ASN A 34 -24.59 20.17 23.07
C ASN A 34 -25.01 19.97 21.59
N TYR A 35 -25.61 18.80 21.29
CA TYR A 35 -25.90 18.29 19.96
C TYR A 35 -26.58 19.29 18.98
N ASN A 36 -27.45 20.16 19.49
CA ASN A 36 -28.16 21.15 18.67
C ASN A 36 -27.26 22.35 18.25
N LYS A 37 -26.32 22.77 19.09
CA LYS A 37 -25.32 23.79 18.72
C LYS A 37 -24.25 23.25 17.74
N GLU A 38 -24.02 21.97 17.76
CA GLU A 38 -23.12 21.25 16.88
C GLU A 38 -23.58 21.28 15.42
N LYS A 39 -24.84 21.03 15.18
CA LYS A 39 -25.44 21.01 13.84
C LYS A 39 -25.35 22.39 13.20
N GLU A 40 -25.58 23.43 13.97
CA GLU A 40 -25.47 24.84 13.51
C GLU A 40 -24.02 25.26 13.27
N LEU A 41 -23.10 24.82 14.13
CA LEU A 41 -21.66 25.05 13.96
C LEU A 41 -21.10 24.33 12.73
N ASN A 42 -21.52 23.07 12.50
CA ASN A 42 -21.11 22.29 11.35
C ASN A 42 -21.61 22.87 10.02
N ILE A 43 -22.83 23.43 9.99
CA ILE A 43 -23.36 24.13 8.82
C ILE A 43 -22.56 25.41 8.56
N LYS A 44 -22.25 26.20 9.58
CA LYS A 44 -21.42 27.42 9.45
C LYS A 44 -19.98 27.09 9.04
N ILE A 45 -19.39 26.02 9.57
CA ILE A 45 -18.04 25.55 9.21
C ILE A 45 -18.03 25.03 7.78
N ARG A 46 -19.04 24.29 7.34
CA ARG A 46 -19.18 23.83 5.95
C ARG A 46 -19.31 24.97 4.94
N ASN A 47 -20.03 26.02 5.29
CA ASN A 47 -20.15 27.21 4.45
C ASN A 47 -18.85 28.01 4.38
N LEU A 48 -18.06 28.06 5.46
CA LEU A 48 -16.71 28.64 5.47
C LEU A 48 -15.70 27.75 4.70
N TYR A 49 -15.87 26.42 4.72
CA TYR A 49 -15.05 25.46 3.98
C TYR A 49 -15.15 25.64 2.46
N ASN A 50 -16.35 25.92 1.97
CA ASN A 50 -16.56 26.18 0.53
C ASN A 50 -15.94 27.52 0.05
N LEU A 51 -15.63 28.44 0.98
CA LEU A 51 -15.01 29.73 0.65
C LEU A 51 -13.46 29.73 0.67
N TYR A 52 -12.82 28.76 1.37
CA TYR A 52 -11.36 28.75 1.57
C TYR A 52 -10.74 27.36 1.37
N ILE A 53 -10.55 26.98 0.10
CA ILE A 53 -9.99 25.69 -0.29
C ILE A 53 -8.46 25.63 -0.02
N SER A 54 -8.04 24.53 0.58
CA SER A 54 -6.76 23.79 0.52
C SER A 54 -5.54 24.22 1.34
N THR A 55 -5.37 25.43 1.85
CA THR A 55 -4.13 25.80 2.59
C THR A 55 -4.35 26.41 3.99
N ASN A 56 -5.58 26.57 4.42
CA ASN A 56 -5.90 27.28 5.64
C ASN A 56 -5.86 26.36 6.88
N PRO A 57 -5.17 26.71 7.99
CA PRO A 57 -5.21 25.99 9.24
C PRO A 57 -6.62 25.73 9.78
N LEU A 58 -7.58 26.60 9.48
CA LEU A 58 -8.99 26.49 9.85
C LEU A 58 -9.68 25.29 9.17
N SER A 59 -9.29 24.90 7.97
CA SER A 59 -9.85 23.71 7.30
C SER A 59 -9.47 22.44 8.03
N LYS A 60 -8.22 22.30 8.48
CA LYS A 60 -7.74 21.16 9.26
C LYS A 60 -8.44 21.09 10.62
N LEU A 61 -8.65 22.22 11.26
CA LEU A 61 -9.40 22.30 12.52
C LEU A 61 -10.87 21.91 12.31
N SER A 62 -11.50 22.37 11.23
CA SER A 62 -12.88 22.01 10.87
C SER A 62 -13.04 20.50 10.67
N ILE A 63 -12.16 19.87 9.89
CA ILE A 63 -12.17 18.41 9.68
C ILE A 63 -11.97 17.67 11.00
N PHE A 64 -11.07 18.15 11.84
CA PHE A 64 -10.83 17.54 13.16
C PHE A 64 -12.06 17.66 14.06
N LEU A 65 -12.70 18.84 14.15
CA LEU A 65 -13.90 19.07 14.93
C LEU A 65 -15.08 18.24 14.40
N TYR A 66 -15.22 18.12 13.07
CA TYR A 66 -16.20 17.22 12.46
C TYR A 66 -15.93 15.75 12.84
N GLY A 67 -14.67 15.32 12.83
CA GLY A 67 -14.29 14.00 13.32
C GLY A 67 -14.70 13.77 14.78
N LEU A 68 -14.50 14.77 15.65
CA LEU A 68 -14.88 14.67 17.07
C LEU A 68 -16.40 14.50 17.29
N THR A 69 -17.24 15.01 16.38
CA THR A 69 -18.69 14.80 16.48
C THR A 69 -19.08 13.35 16.21
N ASN A 70 -18.19 12.59 15.56
CA ASN A 70 -18.36 11.19 15.22
C ASN A 70 -17.59 10.24 16.15
N ILE A 71 -17.21 10.69 17.35
CA ILE A 71 -16.60 9.84 18.38
C ILE A 71 -17.66 8.94 18.99
N ASP A 72 -17.82 7.78 18.44
CA ASP A 72 -18.68 6.71 18.92
C ASP A 72 -18.01 5.35 18.69
N SER A 73 -18.80 4.32 18.36
CA SER A 73 -18.28 2.99 18.05
C SER A 73 -17.37 2.93 16.82
N ASP A 74 -17.43 3.92 15.94
CA ASP A 74 -16.78 3.92 14.61
C ASP A 74 -15.60 4.91 14.49
N GLY A 75 -15.30 5.62 15.58
CA GLY A 75 -14.16 6.55 15.63
C GLY A 75 -13.44 6.58 16.97
N ILE A 76 -12.16 6.82 16.95
CA ILE A 76 -11.32 6.96 18.16
C ILE A 76 -10.46 8.21 18.11
N LEU A 77 -10.16 8.74 19.29
CA LEU A 77 -9.22 9.83 19.47
C LEU A 77 -7.90 9.28 20.01
N ILE A 78 -6.80 9.57 19.32
CA ILE A 78 -5.45 9.16 19.70
C ILE A 78 -4.68 10.40 20.13
N TYR A 79 -4.06 10.36 21.31
CA TYR A 79 -3.13 11.37 21.78
C TYR A 79 -1.69 10.85 21.70
N GLU A 80 -0.87 11.51 20.89
CA GLU A 80 0.57 11.25 20.79
C GLU A 80 1.31 12.20 21.75
N LYS A 81 1.71 11.70 22.92
CA LYS A 81 2.34 12.51 23.99
C LYS A 81 3.65 13.16 23.54
N GLU A 82 4.49 12.42 22.79
CA GLU A 82 5.81 12.89 22.36
C GLU A 82 5.73 14.12 21.45
N ASN A 83 4.71 14.19 20.62
CA ASN A 83 4.51 15.27 19.65
C ASN A 83 3.42 16.26 20.07
N SER A 84 2.81 16.08 21.24
CA SER A 84 1.64 16.85 21.70
C SER A 84 0.54 16.94 20.65
N LYS A 85 0.28 15.81 19.94
CA LYS A 85 -0.60 15.75 18.80
C LYS A 85 -1.86 14.96 19.11
N LEU A 86 -3.02 15.56 18.86
CA LEU A 86 -4.31 14.87 18.85
C LEU A 86 -4.66 14.43 17.43
N LYS A 87 -5.07 13.18 17.27
CA LYS A 87 -5.45 12.59 16.01
C LYS A 87 -6.80 11.90 16.15
N PHE A 88 -7.76 12.27 15.32
CA PHE A 88 -8.99 11.51 15.16
C PHE A 88 -8.77 10.43 14.10
N LEU A 89 -9.15 9.20 14.42
CA LEU A 89 -9.12 8.06 13.51
C LEU A 89 -10.53 7.52 13.31
N MET A 90 -11.04 7.65 12.09
CA MET A 90 -12.25 6.97 11.67
C MET A 90 -11.95 5.50 11.39
N LEU A 91 -12.67 4.60 12.04
CA LEU A 91 -12.49 3.15 11.90
C LEU A 91 -13.39 2.60 10.79
N ASN A 92 -14.58 3.20 10.58
CA ASN A 92 -15.50 2.83 9.53
C ASN A 92 -15.77 3.99 8.56
N PRO A 93 -15.08 4.04 7.41
CA PRO A 93 -15.31 5.07 6.40
C PRO A 93 -16.69 4.95 5.70
N ILE A 94 -17.31 3.77 5.72
CA ILE A 94 -18.63 3.53 5.10
C ILE A 94 -19.73 4.35 5.77
N ARG A 95 -19.54 4.73 7.02
CA ARG A 95 -20.46 5.60 7.74
C ARG A 95 -20.76 6.91 6.99
N GLU A 96 -19.74 7.49 6.37
CA GLU A 96 -19.89 8.73 5.57
C GLU A 96 -20.76 8.54 4.32
N PHE A 97 -20.93 7.29 3.89
CA PHE A 97 -21.80 6.91 2.78
C PHE A 97 -23.16 6.39 3.22
N SER A 98 -23.45 6.37 4.52
CA SER A 98 -24.67 5.72 5.04
C SER A 98 -25.95 6.36 4.49
N SER A 99 -26.04 7.67 4.40
CA SER A 99 -27.20 8.37 3.81
C SER A 99 -27.35 8.02 2.32
N LEU A 100 -26.25 8.03 1.57
CA LEU A 100 -26.27 7.66 0.15
C LEU A 100 -26.77 6.23 -0.04
N ILE A 101 -26.29 5.29 0.78
CA ILE A 101 -26.64 3.87 0.71
C ILE A 101 -28.12 3.66 1.06
N THR A 102 -28.68 4.43 2.00
CA THR A 102 -30.08 4.28 2.42
C THR A 102 -31.07 4.97 1.48
N GLU A 103 -30.67 6.05 0.81
CA GLU A 103 -31.55 6.83 -0.05
C GLU A 103 -31.51 6.37 -1.52
N ALA A 104 -30.39 5.81 -1.97
CA ALA A 104 -30.23 5.37 -3.35
C ALA A 104 -30.83 3.97 -3.57
N LYS A 105 -31.51 3.79 -4.72
CA LYS A 105 -32.00 2.45 -5.13
C LYS A 105 -30.87 1.47 -5.44
N LEU A 106 -29.75 1.97 -5.91
CA LEU A 106 -28.55 1.19 -6.27
C LEU A 106 -27.32 2.04 -6.04
N VAL A 107 -26.31 1.46 -5.40
CA VAL A 107 -24.97 2.08 -5.26
C VAL A 107 -23.95 1.13 -5.89
N ILE A 108 -23.14 1.65 -6.80
CA ILE A 108 -22.08 0.89 -7.48
C ILE A 108 -20.73 1.44 -7.04
N PHE A 109 -19.93 0.59 -6.39
CA PHE A 109 -18.53 0.87 -6.11
C PHE A 109 -17.68 0.21 -7.19
N ALA A 110 -16.95 1.02 -7.96
CA ALA A 110 -16.06 0.54 -9.01
C ALA A 110 -14.61 0.97 -8.75
N GLY A 111 -13.68 0.06 -8.91
CA GLY A 111 -12.27 0.33 -8.73
C GLY A 111 -11.39 -0.75 -9.31
N GLY A 112 -10.16 -0.41 -9.70
CA GLY A 112 -9.19 -1.35 -10.28
C GLY A 112 -8.61 -2.33 -9.26
N THR A 113 -8.75 -2.06 -7.95
CA THR A 113 -8.17 -2.88 -6.87
C THR A 113 -9.14 -2.97 -5.71
N MET A 114 -10.24 -3.71 -5.90
CA MET A 114 -11.27 -3.88 -4.88
C MET A 114 -11.06 -5.12 -4.01
N LYS A 115 -10.39 -6.14 -4.53
CA LYS A 115 -10.13 -7.41 -3.82
C LYS A 115 -9.02 -7.22 -2.74
N PRO A 116 -9.12 -7.85 -1.55
CA PRO A 116 -10.17 -8.74 -1.08
C PRO A 116 -11.48 -8.03 -0.71
N PHE A 117 -12.63 -8.61 -1.08
CA PHE A 117 -13.95 -8.01 -0.84
C PHE A 117 -14.42 -8.15 0.62
N GLU A 118 -13.85 -9.07 1.37
CA GLU A 118 -14.22 -9.40 2.77
C GLU A 118 -14.14 -8.16 3.68
N ASP A 119 -13.17 -7.29 3.45
CA ASP A 119 -13.04 -6.05 4.21
C ASP A 119 -14.23 -5.12 4.01
N PHE A 120 -14.79 -5.06 2.80
CA PHE A 120 -15.99 -4.28 2.52
C PHE A 120 -17.21 -4.89 3.22
N TYR A 121 -17.36 -6.23 3.17
CA TYR A 121 -18.47 -6.91 3.83
C TYR A 121 -18.47 -6.67 5.34
N SER A 122 -17.30 -6.65 5.99
CA SER A 122 -17.20 -6.37 7.42
C SER A 122 -17.64 -4.94 7.77
N LEU A 123 -17.38 -3.98 6.91
CA LEU A 123 -17.75 -2.57 7.10
C LEU A 123 -19.23 -2.31 6.82
N PHE A 124 -19.81 -2.95 5.80
CA PHE A 124 -21.24 -2.83 5.45
C PHE A 124 -22.15 -3.60 6.40
N GLY A 125 -21.68 -4.63 7.05
CA GLY A 125 -22.45 -5.67 7.73
C GLY A 125 -23.43 -5.23 8.81
N LYS A 126 -23.38 -3.97 9.27
CA LYS A 126 -24.38 -3.40 10.17
C LYS A 126 -25.59 -2.79 9.45
N ASN A 127 -25.39 -2.30 8.24
CA ASN A 127 -26.37 -1.46 7.55
C ASN A 127 -26.96 -2.13 6.30
N ILE A 128 -26.34 -3.18 5.80
CA ILE A 128 -26.75 -3.86 4.57
C ILE A 128 -26.68 -5.37 4.77
N ASN A 129 -27.76 -6.08 4.42
CA ASN A 129 -27.74 -7.54 4.39
C ASN A 129 -26.75 -8.02 3.31
N LYS A 130 -25.95 -9.04 3.62
CA LYS A 130 -24.97 -9.63 2.66
C LYS A 130 -25.61 -10.06 1.34
N GLU A 131 -26.87 -10.49 1.39
CA GLU A 131 -27.67 -10.88 0.21
C GLU A 131 -27.92 -9.73 -0.77
N ASN A 132 -27.85 -8.48 -0.30
CA ASN A 132 -28.02 -7.28 -1.11
C ASN A 132 -26.68 -6.75 -1.67
N ILE A 133 -25.58 -7.45 -1.41
CA ILE A 133 -24.25 -7.07 -1.90
C ILE A 133 -23.83 -8.04 -3.00
N ILE A 134 -23.69 -7.53 -4.21
CA ILE A 134 -23.19 -8.29 -5.35
C ILE A 134 -21.74 -7.83 -5.61
N SER A 135 -20.80 -8.76 -5.54
CA SER A 135 -19.41 -8.50 -5.94
C SER A 135 -19.12 -9.10 -7.31
N PHE A 136 -18.43 -8.33 -8.12
CA PHE A 136 -18.02 -8.74 -9.45
C PHE A 136 -16.54 -8.45 -9.64
N GLU A 137 -15.79 -9.44 -10.11
CA GLU A 137 -14.40 -9.29 -10.52
C GLU A 137 -14.31 -9.62 -12.02
N GLY A 138 -14.10 -8.56 -12.82
CA GLY A 138 -13.91 -8.71 -14.27
C GLY A 138 -12.56 -9.32 -14.62
N ASP A 139 -12.51 -10.00 -15.77
CA ASP A 139 -11.24 -10.38 -16.36
C ASP A 139 -10.50 -9.14 -16.88
N HIS A 140 -9.17 -9.21 -16.89
CA HIS A 140 -8.36 -8.14 -17.44
C HIS A 140 -8.49 -8.10 -18.99
N ILE A 141 -8.42 -6.89 -19.54
CA ILE A 141 -8.49 -6.68 -20.99
C ILE A 141 -7.29 -7.24 -21.76
N ILE A 142 -6.19 -7.57 -21.06
CA ILE A 142 -4.94 -8.04 -21.66
C ILE A 142 -5.08 -9.49 -22.12
N PRO A 143 -4.58 -9.81 -23.34
CA PRO A 143 -4.54 -11.17 -23.83
C PRO A 143 -3.73 -12.11 -22.93
N ASN A 144 -4.15 -13.38 -22.89
CA ASN A 144 -3.34 -14.41 -22.25
C ASN A 144 -1.95 -14.47 -22.92
N GLY A 145 -0.91 -14.65 -22.12
CA GLY A 145 0.46 -14.68 -22.58
C GLY A 145 1.18 -13.33 -22.61
N ASN A 146 0.48 -12.20 -22.35
CA ASN A 146 1.12 -10.89 -22.23
C ASN A 146 1.57 -10.58 -20.81
N ILE A 147 1.19 -11.41 -19.83
CA ILE A 147 1.60 -11.28 -18.44
C ILE A 147 2.09 -12.63 -17.94
N LYS A 148 3.21 -12.63 -17.25
CA LYS A 148 3.69 -13.85 -16.60
C LYS A 148 4.15 -13.54 -15.18
N GLY A 149 3.63 -14.29 -14.21
CA GLY A 149 3.99 -14.21 -12.80
C GLY A 149 5.03 -15.24 -12.40
N PHE A 150 6.01 -14.81 -11.60
CA PHE A 150 7.00 -15.67 -10.96
C PHE A 150 7.10 -15.38 -9.48
N ILE A 151 7.40 -16.41 -8.68
CA ILE A 151 7.74 -16.26 -7.26
C ILE A 151 9.19 -16.68 -7.05
N LEU A 152 10.06 -15.72 -6.76
CA LEU A 152 11.43 -15.97 -6.33
C LEU A 152 11.39 -16.29 -4.83
N SER A 153 11.27 -17.56 -4.51
CA SER A 153 11.06 -18.03 -3.15
C SER A 153 12.35 -18.41 -2.43
N ASN A 154 13.36 -18.79 -3.18
CA ASN A 154 14.62 -19.27 -2.64
C ASN A 154 15.80 -18.54 -3.25
N ASP A 155 16.84 -18.34 -2.46
CA ASP A 155 18.05 -17.62 -2.83
C ASP A 155 19.12 -18.58 -3.37
N ILE A 156 19.32 -18.59 -4.69
CA ILE A 156 20.31 -19.46 -5.33
C ILE A 156 21.76 -19.11 -4.95
N TYR A 157 22.01 -17.88 -4.51
CA TYR A 157 23.31 -17.43 -4.02
C TYR A 157 23.57 -17.80 -2.55
N ALA A 158 22.55 -18.35 -1.87
CA ALA A 158 22.61 -18.81 -0.49
C ALA A 158 22.13 -20.26 -0.36
N ASN A 159 22.67 -21.18 -1.18
CA ASN A 159 22.36 -22.60 -1.15
C ASN A 159 20.86 -22.94 -1.19
N ASN A 160 20.09 -22.13 -1.93
CA ASN A 160 18.64 -22.25 -2.04
C ASN A 160 17.90 -22.07 -0.70
N GLU A 161 18.48 -21.33 0.26
CA GLU A 161 17.75 -20.95 1.46
C GLU A 161 16.51 -20.12 1.13
N PRO A 162 15.44 -20.17 1.96
CA PRO A 162 14.27 -19.36 1.74
C PRO A 162 14.59 -17.85 1.69
N PHE A 163 14.11 -17.17 0.67
CA PHE A 163 14.25 -15.72 0.54
C PHE A 163 13.16 -15.03 1.37
N ILE A 164 13.53 -14.41 2.50
CA ILE A 164 12.61 -13.87 3.50
C ILE A 164 13.01 -12.44 3.83
N PHE A 165 12.07 -11.50 3.68
CA PHE A 165 12.24 -10.08 3.98
C PHE A 165 11.44 -9.62 5.22
N THR A 166 11.31 -10.49 6.25
CA THR A 166 10.75 -10.07 7.54
C THR A 166 11.77 -9.24 8.33
N PHE A 167 11.26 -8.38 9.22
CA PHE A 167 12.11 -7.56 10.08
C PHE A 167 13.12 -8.39 10.90
N GLU A 168 12.71 -9.54 11.42
CA GLU A 168 13.58 -10.43 12.18
C GLU A 168 14.67 -11.06 11.32
N ASN A 169 14.31 -11.55 10.13
CA ASN A 169 15.29 -12.13 9.21
C ASN A 169 16.26 -11.08 8.69
N MET A 170 15.78 -9.86 8.46
CA MET A 170 16.61 -8.74 8.02
C MET A 170 17.57 -8.24 9.11
N LYS A 171 17.32 -8.50 10.38
CA LYS A 171 18.31 -8.29 11.46
C LYS A 171 19.45 -9.30 11.41
N LYS A 172 19.14 -10.57 11.10
CA LYS A 172 20.11 -11.68 11.10
C LYS A 172 20.90 -11.76 9.78
N ASN A 173 20.20 -11.72 8.66
CA ASN A 173 20.71 -12.02 7.32
C ASN A 173 20.61 -10.81 6.36
N GLY A 174 20.31 -9.60 6.86
CA GLY A 174 19.93 -8.46 6.03
C GLY A 174 20.97 -8.06 4.99
N MET A 175 22.25 -8.04 5.36
CA MET A 175 23.33 -7.66 4.43
C MET A 175 23.48 -8.68 3.30
N ARG A 176 23.43 -9.99 3.62
CA ARG A 176 23.45 -11.07 2.62
C ARG A 176 22.24 -10.97 1.70
N ASN A 177 21.05 -10.85 2.27
CA ASN A 177 19.84 -10.75 1.47
C ASN A 177 19.82 -9.53 0.55
N ILE A 178 20.31 -8.37 1.01
CA ILE A 178 20.45 -7.17 0.18
C ILE A 178 21.46 -7.39 -0.94
N ASN A 179 22.64 -7.96 -0.63
CA ASN A 179 23.65 -8.27 -1.62
C ASN A 179 23.09 -9.16 -2.72
N ASN A 180 22.49 -10.28 -2.33
CA ASN A 180 21.98 -11.25 -3.29
C ASN A 180 20.79 -10.70 -4.10
N LEU A 181 19.91 -9.92 -3.46
CA LEU A 181 18.86 -9.18 -4.17
C LEU A 181 19.42 -8.27 -5.26
N LEU A 182 20.45 -7.50 -4.97
CA LEU A 182 21.12 -6.63 -5.95
C LEU A 182 21.77 -7.43 -7.09
N LEU A 183 22.30 -8.63 -6.81
CA LEU A 183 22.83 -9.53 -7.86
C LEU A 183 21.71 -10.03 -8.79
N TYR A 184 20.51 -10.37 -8.26
CA TYR A 184 19.36 -10.71 -9.11
C TYR A 184 18.95 -9.53 -9.98
N ILE A 185 18.83 -8.34 -9.40
CA ILE A 185 18.47 -7.12 -10.12
C ILE A 185 19.47 -6.84 -11.23
N LYS A 186 20.76 -6.97 -10.93
CA LYS A 186 21.84 -6.82 -11.90
C LYS A 186 21.70 -7.79 -13.08
N LYS A 187 21.37 -9.05 -12.81
CA LYS A 187 21.17 -10.06 -13.86
C LYS A 187 20.00 -9.73 -14.77
N TYR A 188 18.88 -9.22 -14.23
CA TYR A 188 17.74 -8.76 -15.06
C TYR A 188 18.12 -7.53 -15.89
N TYR A 189 18.91 -6.61 -15.33
CA TYR A 189 19.39 -5.45 -16.06
C TYR A 189 20.35 -5.85 -17.18
N GLU A 190 21.33 -6.72 -16.92
CA GLU A 190 22.26 -7.26 -17.90
C GLU A 190 21.51 -7.96 -19.05
N LEU A 191 20.48 -8.74 -18.77
CA LEU A 191 19.63 -9.36 -19.77
C LEU A 191 18.98 -8.32 -20.72
N LEU A 192 18.51 -7.18 -20.17
CA LEU A 192 17.99 -6.09 -20.98
C LEU A 192 19.07 -5.42 -21.79
N GLU A 193 20.23 -5.12 -21.22
CA GLU A 193 21.35 -4.46 -21.91
C GLU A 193 21.86 -5.27 -23.12
N GLU A 194 21.94 -6.58 -22.96
CA GLU A 194 22.40 -7.48 -24.01
C GLU A 194 21.42 -7.61 -25.19
N ASN A 195 20.12 -7.44 -24.97
CA ASN A 195 19.10 -7.82 -25.96
C ASN A 195 18.14 -6.69 -26.35
N PHE A 196 18.01 -5.63 -25.55
CA PHE A 196 16.98 -4.60 -25.72
C PHE A 196 17.50 -3.21 -25.41
N LYS A 197 16.81 -2.17 -25.89
CA LYS A 197 17.08 -0.77 -25.60
C LYS A 197 15.82 -0.05 -25.14
N GLY A 198 15.98 0.87 -24.18
CA GLY A 198 14.91 1.69 -23.69
C GLY A 198 13.83 0.89 -22.95
N LYS A 199 14.22 -0.08 -22.12
CA LYS A 199 13.31 -0.88 -21.29
C LYS A 199 13.54 -0.59 -19.81
N GLY A 200 12.43 -0.54 -19.05
CA GLY A 200 12.42 -0.25 -17.62
C GLY A 200 12.22 -1.48 -16.74
N ILE A 201 12.88 -1.46 -15.59
CA ILE A 201 12.65 -2.38 -14.48
C ILE A 201 12.11 -1.57 -13.30
N GLY A 202 10.88 -1.89 -12.87
CA GLY A 202 10.29 -1.33 -11.65
C GLY A 202 10.54 -2.22 -10.44
N ILE A 203 11.12 -1.67 -9.37
CA ILE A 203 11.41 -2.41 -8.15
C ILE A 203 10.72 -1.74 -6.97
N PHE A 204 9.79 -2.47 -6.34
CA PHE A 204 8.97 -1.94 -5.28
C PHE A 204 9.30 -2.57 -3.94
N PHE A 205 9.68 -1.74 -3.00
CA PHE A 205 10.09 -2.10 -1.65
C PHE A 205 8.94 -2.01 -0.65
N PRO A 206 8.98 -2.78 0.46
CA PRO A 206 7.92 -2.74 1.48
C PRO A 206 7.93 -1.47 2.35
N SER A 207 9.03 -0.72 2.37
CA SER A 207 9.18 0.52 3.13
C SER A 207 10.33 1.38 2.64
N TYR A 208 10.28 2.68 2.90
CA TYR A 208 11.37 3.62 2.65
C TYR A 208 12.64 3.25 3.41
N ASP A 209 12.53 2.80 4.66
CA ASP A 209 13.69 2.37 5.45
C ASP A 209 14.43 1.22 4.76
N PHE A 210 13.70 0.23 4.27
CA PHE A 210 14.33 -0.88 3.57
C PHE A 210 14.96 -0.45 2.24
N MET A 211 14.24 0.34 1.45
CA MET A 211 14.77 0.89 0.19
C MET A 211 16.06 1.69 0.44
N ASN A 212 16.07 2.57 1.43
CA ASN A 212 17.24 3.39 1.78
C ASN A 212 18.45 2.53 2.20
N ARG A 213 18.21 1.44 2.93
CA ARG A 213 19.29 0.49 3.28
C ARG A 213 19.87 -0.19 2.04
N VAL A 214 19.03 -0.56 1.08
CA VAL A 214 19.46 -1.15 -0.20
C VAL A 214 20.27 -0.13 -1.01
N ILE A 215 19.81 1.11 -1.10
CA ILE A 215 20.51 2.20 -1.80
C ILE A 215 21.88 2.46 -1.16
N LYS A 216 21.94 2.57 0.17
CA LYS A 216 23.19 2.76 0.90
C LYS A 216 24.17 1.64 0.60
N TYR A 217 23.72 0.39 0.73
CA TYR A 217 24.56 -0.79 0.45
C TYR A 217 25.05 -0.80 -1.01
N ASN A 218 24.17 -0.50 -1.97
CA ASN A 218 24.54 -0.41 -3.38
C ASN A 218 25.59 0.69 -3.62
N THR A 219 25.46 1.84 -2.94
CA THR A 219 26.44 2.94 -3.04
C THR A 219 27.81 2.53 -2.50
N GLU A 220 27.86 1.76 -1.43
CA GLU A 220 29.11 1.25 -0.84
C GLU A 220 29.76 0.15 -1.68
N LYS A 221 28.98 -0.74 -2.27
CA LYS A 221 29.47 -1.91 -3.02
C LYS A 221 29.52 -1.72 -4.53
N ASN A 222 28.89 -0.69 -5.06
CA ASN A 222 28.78 -0.36 -6.48
C ASN A 222 28.37 -1.54 -7.38
N ILE A 223 27.33 -2.29 -6.95
CA ILE A 223 26.81 -3.45 -7.69
C ILE A 223 26.01 -2.99 -8.91
N LEU A 224 25.15 -1.97 -8.73
CA LEU A 224 24.38 -1.31 -9.78
C LEU A 224 24.90 0.11 -9.94
N SER A 225 25.16 0.54 -11.18
CA SER A 225 25.62 1.90 -11.47
C SER A 225 24.53 2.93 -11.25
N LYS A 226 24.93 4.09 -10.73
CA LYS A 226 24.04 5.25 -10.53
C LYS A 226 23.50 5.84 -11.83
N GLU A 227 24.12 5.55 -12.96
CA GLU A 227 23.73 6.09 -14.27
C GLU A 227 22.38 5.60 -14.76
N TYR A 228 21.98 4.38 -14.36
CA TYR A 228 20.72 3.78 -14.77
C TYR A 228 19.76 3.47 -13.61
N VAL A 229 20.14 3.79 -12.35
CA VAL A 229 19.28 3.57 -11.18
C VAL A 229 18.69 4.89 -10.71
N PHE A 230 17.36 4.96 -10.73
CA PHE A 230 16.54 6.05 -10.21
C PHE A 230 15.86 5.59 -8.94
N TYR A 231 15.65 6.47 -7.98
CA TYR A 231 14.95 6.09 -6.74
C TYR A 231 14.09 7.21 -6.19
N GLU A 232 12.96 6.82 -5.60
CA GLU A 232 12.00 7.71 -4.99
C GLU A 232 12.64 8.49 -3.83
N GLU A 233 12.70 9.80 -3.96
CA GLU A 233 13.20 10.71 -2.92
C GLU A 233 12.10 11.63 -2.43
N ASN A 234 12.27 12.17 -1.21
CA ASN A 234 11.40 13.23 -0.69
C ASN A 234 11.68 14.61 -1.34
N SER A 235 12.66 14.68 -2.24
CA SER A 235 13.08 15.91 -2.90
C SER A 235 12.09 16.39 -3.96
N SER A 236 12.17 17.68 -4.29
CA SER A 236 11.34 18.35 -5.29
C SER A 236 11.63 17.97 -6.75
N LYS A 237 12.63 17.13 -7.01
CA LYS A 237 12.95 16.66 -8.35
C LYS A 237 11.97 15.60 -8.80
N ASP A 238 11.43 15.77 -9.98
CA ASP A 238 10.60 14.77 -10.63
C ASP A 238 11.48 13.63 -11.19
N ILE A 239 11.86 12.72 -10.30
CA ILE A 239 12.66 11.53 -10.62
C ILE A 239 11.99 10.66 -11.69
N PHE A 240 10.66 10.63 -11.69
CA PHE A 240 9.94 9.84 -12.67
C PHE A 240 10.08 10.43 -14.09
N SER A 241 10.04 11.74 -14.24
CA SER A 241 10.29 12.38 -15.54
C SER A 241 11.69 12.11 -16.06
N LEU A 242 12.71 12.10 -15.20
CA LEU A 242 14.07 11.75 -15.59
C LEU A 242 14.20 10.28 -16.00
N TYR A 243 13.57 9.38 -15.25
CA TYR A 243 13.49 7.96 -15.61
C TYR A 243 12.83 7.74 -16.96
N LYS A 244 11.67 8.38 -17.18
CA LYS A 244 10.91 8.33 -18.44
C LYS A 244 11.72 8.87 -19.62
N GLU A 245 12.38 10.02 -19.46
CA GLU A 245 13.26 10.60 -20.47
C GLU A 245 14.39 9.64 -20.86
N ASN A 246 15.00 9.00 -19.86
CA ASN A 246 16.10 8.07 -20.08
C ASN A 246 15.66 6.86 -20.94
N ILE A 247 14.48 6.31 -20.69
CA ILE A 247 13.93 5.16 -21.42
C ILE A 247 13.41 5.56 -22.80
N ILE A 248 12.53 6.57 -22.86
CA ILE A 248 11.77 6.88 -24.07
C ILE A 248 12.62 7.69 -25.07
N ILE A 249 13.35 8.70 -24.59
CA ILE A 249 14.08 9.62 -25.44
C ILE A 249 15.50 9.11 -25.67
N LYS A 250 16.25 8.82 -24.59
CA LYS A 250 17.65 8.39 -24.71
C LYS A 250 17.80 6.91 -25.07
N LYS A 251 16.69 6.15 -25.06
CA LYS A 251 16.68 4.69 -25.37
C LYS A 251 17.65 3.87 -24.51
N LYS A 252 17.86 4.29 -23.26
CA LYS A 252 18.70 3.58 -22.27
C LYS A 252 17.81 2.74 -21.36
N ASN A 253 18.24 1.51 -21.08
CA ASN A 253 17.59 0.69 -20.06
C ASN A 253 17.78 1.31 -18.69
N SER A 254 16.78 1.21 -17.83
CA SER A 254 16.81 1.90 -16.55
C SER A 254 16.07 1.13 -15.48
N ILE A 255 16.47 1.35 -14.23
CA ILE A 255 15.85 0.77 -13.04
C ILE A 255 15.26 1.90 -12.21
N ILE A 256 14.05 1.72 -11.70
CA ILE A 256 13.48 2.62 -10.71
C ILE A 256 13.16 1.89 -9.41
N PHE A 257 13.61 2.43 -8.29
CA PHE A 257 13.30 1.98 -6.94
C PHE A 257 12.17 2.84 -6.39
N ALA A 258 11.11 2.21 -5.94
CA ALA A 258 9.94 2.85 -5.37
C ALA A 258 9.42 2.07 -4.15
N VAL A 259 8.51 2.67 -3.39
CA VAL A 259 7.91 2.03 -2.21
C VAL A 259 6.45 1.71 -2.48
N MET A 260 6.01 0.52 -2.12
CA MET A 260 4.59 0.12 -2.18
C MET A 260 3.76 1.01 -1.26
N GLY A 261 2.70 1.65 -1.80
CA GLY A 261 1.94 2.68 -1.09
C GLY A 261 2.69 4.01 -0.94
N GLY A 262 3.82 4.22 -1.63
CA GLY A 262 4.54 5.48 -1.71
C GLY A 262 4.05 6.39 -2.83
N LYS A 263 4.64 7.58 -2.97
CA LYS A 263 4.22 8.60 -3.96
C LYS A 263 4.23 8.10 -5.40
N LEU A 264 5.26 7.34 -5.78
CA LEU A 264 5.36 6.75 -7.12
C LEU A 264 4.37 5.62 -7.33
N SER A 265 4.03 4.88 -6.28
CA SER A 265 3.05 3.80 -6.33
C SER A 265 1.60 4.30 -6.44
N GLU A 266 1.26 5.49 -5.94
CA GLU A 266 -0.14 5.94 -5.87
C GLU A 266 -0.57 6.85 -7.02
N GLY A 267 0.34 7.55 -7.68
CA GLY A 267 -0.02 8.57 -8.69
C GLY A 267 0.46 8.30 -10.10
N ILE A 268 1.31 7.28 -10.32
CA ILE A 268 2.07 7.11 -11.55
C ILE A 268 1.74 5.79 -12.24
N ASN A 269 1.77 5.81 -13.57
CA ASN A 269 1.61 4.64 -14.41
C ASN A 269 2.96 4.26 -15.04
N PHE A 270 3.31 3.00 -14.89
CA PHE A 270 4.52 2.43 -15.46
C PHE A 270 4.18 1.57 -16.68
N ASN A 271 3.39 2.12 -17.61
CA ASN A 271 2.98 1.40 -18.81
C ASN A 271 4.10 1.30 -19.86
N ASP A 272 3.90 0.40 -20.81
CA ASP A 272 4.79 0.20 -21.94
C ASP A 272 6.24 -0.09 -21.54
N ASP A 273 7.20 0.53 -22.20
CA ASP A 273 8.61 0.33 -21.96
C ASP A 273 9.10 0.82 -20.58
N LEU A 274 8.25 1.52 -19.83
CA LEU A 274 8.60 1.98 -18.49
C LEU A 274 8.63 0.86 -17.44
N CYS A 275 7.98 -0.30 -17.67
CA CYS A 275 8.06 -1.42 -16.74
C CYS A 275 7.82 -2.77 -17.44
N ARG A 276 8.85 -3.29 -18.10
CA ARG A 276 8.79 -4.64 -18.71
C ARG A 276 9.07 -5.76 -17.71
N ILE A 277 9.74 -5.42 -16.63
CA ILE A 277 9.97 -6.32 -15.49
C ILE A 277 9.59 -5.56 -14.23
N LEU A 278 8.62 -6.09 -13.49
CA LEU A 278 8.21 -5.61 -12.18
C LEU A 278 8.71 -6.56 -11.10
N ILE A 279 9.43 -6.05 -10.12
CA ILE A 279 9.93 -6.84 -8.98
C ILE A 279 9.30 -6.29 -7.69
N ILE A 280 8.51 -7.11 -7.03
CA ILE A 280 7.93 -6.83 -5.71
C ILE A 280 8.80 -7.50 -4.64
N ILE A 281 9.35 -6.72 -3.72
CA ILE A 281 10.26 -7.22 -2.68
C ILE A 281 9.54 -7.32 -1.36
N GLY A 282 9.44 -8.52 -0.82
CA GLY A 282 8.81 -8.77 0.47
C GLY A 282 7.33 -8.40 0.49
N MET A 283 6.78 -8.28 1.68
CA MET A 283 5.38 -7.94 1.90
C MET A 283 5.28 -6.66 2.73
N PRO A 284 4.53 -5.62 2.29
CA PRO A 284 4.45 -4.31 2.94
C PRO A 284 3.48 -4.34 4.14
N TYR A 285 3.76 -5.20 5.12
CA TYR A 285 2.99 -5.20 6.35
C TYR A 285 3.19 -3.90 7.11
N SER A 286 2.10 -3.28 7.49
CA SER A 286 2.13 -2.09 8.34
C SER A 286 2.73 -2.38 9.71
N ASN A 287 3.20 -1.37 10.43
CA ASN A 287 3.75 -1.57 11.78
C ASN A 287 2.63 -1.98 12.75
N ILE A 288 2.60 -3.25 13.14
CA ILE A 288 1.60 -3.82 14.06
C ILE A 288 1.65 -3.16 15.47
N LYS A 289 2.75 -2.50 15.82
CA LYS A 289 2.86 -1.76 17.09
C LYS A 289 2.17 -0.40 17.03
N SER A 290 1.81 0.08 15.84
CA SER A 290 1.04 1.32 15.69
C SER A 290 -0.33 1.19 16.34
N ILE A 291 -0.71 2.17 17.15
CA ILE A 291 -2.03 2.24 17.78
C ILE A 291 -3.12 2.23 16.70
N GLU A 292 -2.93 2.97 15.60
CA GLU A 292 -3.89 3.05 14.51
C GLU A 292 -4.18 1.68 13.88
N ILE A 293 -3.14 0.89 13.62
CA ILE A 293 -3.29 -0.45 13.04
C ILE A 293 -3.99 -1.38 14.02
N ARG A 294 -3.58 -1.38 15.29
CA ARG A 294 -4.20 -2.22 16.32
C ARG A 294 -5.70 -1.92 16.49
N GLU A 295 -6.07 -0.64 16.54
CA GLU A 295 -7.47 -0.28 16.71
C GLU A 295 -8.31 -0.60 15.47
N LYS A 296 -7.78 -0.45 14.26
CA LYS A 296 -8.44 -0.94 13.03
C LYS A 296 -8.61 -2.46 13.05
N MET A 297 -7.58 -3.22 13.42
CA MET A 297 -7.67 -4.67 13.53
C MET A 297 -8.77 -5.10 14.50
N LYS A 298 -8.79 -4.56 15.72
CA LYS A 298 -9.83 -4.81 16.72
C LYS A 298 -11.24 -4.44 16.21
N TYR A 299 -11.34 -3.33 15.50
CA TYR A 299 -12.60 -2.88 14.93
C TYR A 299 -13.13 -3.89 13.91
N HIS A 300 -12.31 -4.34 12.97
CA HIS A 300 -12.69 -5.33 11.95
C HIS A 300 -13.03 -6.68 12.57
N GLU A 301 -12.31 -7.16 13.57
CA GLU A 301 -12.66 -8.38 14.33
C GLU A 301 -14.06 -8.26 14.94
N LYS A 302 -14.33 -7.14 15.62
CA LYS A 302 -15.65 -6.87 16.22
C LYS A 302 -16.78 -6.81 15.19
N MET A 303 -16.51 -6.29 13.98
CA MET A 303 -17.52 -6.14 12.94
C MET A 303 -17.79 -7.46 12.20
N SER A 304 -16.76 -8.25 11.92
CA SER A 304 -16.90 -9.55 11.25
C SER A 304 -17.60 -10.59 12.11
N LYS A 305 -17.60 -10.42 13.44
CA LYS A 305 -18.05 -11.42 14.42
C LYS A 305 -17.27 -12.75 14.32
N GLU A 306 -16.18 -12.78 13.58
CA GLU A 306 -15.32 -13.94 13.41
C GLU A 306 -14.05 -13.74 14.21
N LYS A 307 -13.78 -14.67 15.14
CA LYS A 307 -12.56 -14.64 15.94
C LYS A 307 -11.34 -14.85 15.04
N GLY A 308 -10.34 -13.97 15.16
CA GLY A 308 -9.11 -14.05 14.34
C GLY A 308 -9.14 -13.21 13.05
N TYR A 309 -10.28 -12.58 12.74
CA TYR A 309 -10.41 -11.75 11.52
C TYR A 309 -9.48 -10.53 11.51
N GLU A 310 -9.03 -10.07 12.66
CA GLU A 310 -8.03 -8.99 12.77
C GLU A 310 -6.74 -9.31 11.98
N ASN A 311 -6.34 -10.59 11.99
CA ASN A 311 -5.17 -11.04 11.24
C ASN A 311 -5.45 -11.05 9.73
N ASP A 312 -6.68 -11.41 9.33
CA ASP A 312 -7.10 -11.37 7.93
C ASP A 312 -7.15 -9.93 7.41
N TYR A 313 -7.70 -9.00 8.17
CA TYR A 313 -7.67 -7.57 7.83
C TYR A 313 -6.24 -7.05 7.65
N TYR A 314 -5.34 -7.41 8.57
CA TYR A 314 -3.93 -7.01 8.50
C TYR A 314 -3.23 -7.54 7.25
N GLU A 315 -3.45 -8.81 6.93
CA GLU A 315 -2.95 -9.45 5.71
C GLU A 315 -3.59 -8.85 4.45
N ASN A 316 -4.91 -8.64 4.46
CA ASN A 316 -5.65 -8.05 3.33
C ASN A 316 -5.14 -6.64 3.00
N SER A 317 -4.86 -5.82 4.01
CA SER A 317 -4.28 -4.49 3.82
C SER A 317 -2.92 -4.55 3.13
N CYS A 318 -2.08 -5.52 3.51
CA CYS A 318 -0.80 -5.79 2.87
C CYS A 318 -0.99 -6.19 1.39
N ILE A 319 -1.89 -7.14 1.11
CA ILE A 319 -2.14 -7.65 -0.24
C ILE A 319 -2.78 -6.57 -1.14
N LYS A 320 -3.63 -5.70 -0.62
CA LYS A 320 -4.16 -4.55 -1.39
C LYS A 320 -3.04 -3.66 -1.93
N ASN A 321 -2.04 -3.35 -1.12
CA ASN A 321 -0.90 -2.56 -1.57
C ASN A 321 -0.09 -3.28 -2.66
N ILE A 322 0.09 -4.60 -2.55
CA ILE A 322 0.74 -5.42 -3.58
C ILE A 322 -0.08 -5.40 -4.86
N ASN A 323 -1.38 -5.69 -4.80
CA ASN A 323 -2.27 -5.73 -5.96
C ASN A 323 -2.33 -4.35 -6.67
N GLN A 324 -2.37 -3.27 -5.90
CA GLN A 324 -2.32 -1.92 -6.44
C GLN A 324 -1.01 -1.65 -7.18
N THR A 325 0.11 -2.09 -6.63
CA THR A 325 1.43 -1.94 -7.25
C THR A 325 1.55 -2.77 -8.52
N ILE A 326 1.10 -4.03 -8.50
CA ILE A 326 1.07 -4.90 -9.68
C ILE A 326 0.23 -4.28 -10.79
N GLY A 327 -0.92 -3.69 -10.46
CA GLY A 327 -1.79 -3.02 -11.44
C GLY A 327 -1.20 -1.75 -12.08
N ARG A 328 -0.02 -1.28 -11.64
CA ARG A 328 0.63 -0.08 -12.22
C ARG A 328 1.45 -0.35 -13.47
N CYS A 329 1.90 -1.58 -13.66
CA CYS A 329 2.75 -1.94 -14.81
C CYS A 329 1.98 -2.30 -16.08
N ILE A 330 0.64 -2.33 -16.04
CA ILE A 330 -0.20 -2.78 -17.15
C ILE A 330 -1.41 -1.86 -17.30
N ARG A 331 -1.64 -1.33 -18.52
CA ARG A 331 -2.65 -0.29 -18.74
C ARG A 331 -3.58 -0.49 -19.92
N HIS A 332 -3.16 -1.15 -20.97
CA HIS A 332 -3.94 -1.29 -22.20
C HIS A 332 -3.77 -2.69 -22.83
N TYR A 333 -4.62 -3.02 -23.79
CA TYR A 333 -4.71 -4.33 -24.42
C TYR A 333 -3.38 -4.89 -24.95
N ASN A 334 -2.54 -4.04 -25.53
CA ASN A 334 -1.25 -4.44 -26.12
C ASN A 334 -0.07 -4.37 -25.13
N ASP A 335 -0.34 -4.07 -23.86
CA ASP A 335 0.73 -3.98 -22.86
C ASP A 335 1.17 -5.37 -22.41
N TYR A 336 2.42 -5.50 -21.96
CA TYR A 336 2.99 -6.75 -21.49
C TYR A 336 4.03 -6.52 -20.40
N SER A 337 4.14 -7.46 -19.46
CA SER A 337 5.12 -7.35 -18.36
C SER A 337 5.37 -8.70 -17.69
N ILE A 338 6.58 -8.87 -17.17
CA ILE A 338 6.95 -9.95 -16.25
C ILE A 338 6.84 -9.44 -14.82
N ILE A 339 6.18 -10.20 -13.96
CA ILE A 339 5.98 -9.86 -12.54
C ILE A 339 6.70 -10.87 -11.67
N ILE A 340 7.62 -10.42 -10.83
CA ILE A 340 8.44 -11.25 -9.96
C ILE A 340 8.14 -10.86 -8.51
N LEU A 341 7.54 -11.79 -7.77
CA LEU A 341 7.24 -11.64 -6.34
C LEU A 341 8.38 -12.28 -5.54
N THR A 342 9.13 -11.47 -4.81
CA THR A 342 10.37 -11.92 -4.15
C THR A 342 10.16 -12.07 -2.65
N ASP A 343 9.71 -13.21 -2.21
CA ASP A 343 9.61 -13.68 -0.81
C ASP A 343 8.93 -15.07 -0.80
N ILE A 344 9.40 -15.97 0.06
CA ILE A 344 8.80 -17.31 0.18
C ILE A 344 7.34 -17.27 0.64
N ARG A 345 6.93 -16.25 1.37
CA ARG A 345 5.56 -16.12 1.87
C ARG A 345 4.53 -16.04 0.76
N PHE A 346 4.92 -15.59 -0.45
CA PHE A 346 4.03 -15.60 -1.62
C PHE A 346 3.62 -17.00 -2.08
N LYS A 347 4.33 -18.06 -1.67
CA LYS A 347 3.93 -19.45 -1.96
C LYS A 347 2.70 -19.92 -1.21
N LYS A 348 2.28 -19.22 -0.16
CA LYS A 348 1.09 -19.60 0.60
C LYS A 348 -0.14 -19.47 -0.27
N GLU A 349 -0.91 -20.55 -0.40
CA GLU A 349 -2.14 -20.61 -1.20
C GLU A 349 -3.11 -19.49 -0.82
N LYS A 350 -3.26 -19.18 0.47
CA LYS A 350 -4.06 -18.09 0.98
C LYS A 350 -3.64 -16.73 0.37
N ILE A 351 -2.35 -16.51 0.15
CA ILE A 351 -1.82 -15.27 -0.44
C ILE A 351 -2.08 -15.26 -1.95
N ILE A 352 -1.79 -16.38 -2.63
CA ILE A 352 -2.00 -16.52 -4.08
C ILE A 352 -3.47 -16.26 -4.44
N ASN A 353 -4.41 -16.80 -3.67
CA ASN A 353 -5.85 -16.62 -3.89
C ASN A 353 -6.33 -15.18 -3.74
N LYS A 354 -5.56 -14.33 -3.04
CA LYS A 354 -5.84 -12.90 -2.87
C LYS A 354 -5.17 -12.02 -3.94
N LEU A 355 -4.29 -12.57 -4.76
CA LEU A 355 -3.70 -11.85 -5.91
C LEU A 355 -4.76 -11.66 -7.02
N PRO A 356 -4.55 -10.73 -7.96
CA PRO A 356 -5.46 -10.52 -9.08
C PRO A 356 -5.64 -11.80 -9.90
N LYS A 357 -6.87 -12.16 -10.28
CA LYS A 357 -7.15 -13.35 -11.08
C LYS A 357 -6.40 -13.36 -12.40
N TRP A 358 -6.25 -12.22 -13.04
CA TRP A 358 -5.54 -12.12 -14.32
C TRP A 358 -4.03 -12.45 -14.20
N LEU A 359 -3.42 -12.30 -13.00
CA LEU A 359 -2.05 -12.75 -12.75
C LEU A 359 -2.00 -14.25 -12.44
N THR A 360 -3.02 -14.77 -11.75
CA THR A 360 -3.05 -16.16 -11.31
C THR A 360 -3.71 -17.10 -12.32
N LYS A 361 -4.39 -16.57 -13.35
CA LYS A 361 -5.04 -17.32 -14.42
C LYS A 361 -4.05 -18.19 -15.20
N GLU A 362 -2.87 -17.65 -15.49
CA GLU A 362 -1.73 -18.44 -15.91
C GLU A 362 -0.96 -18.90 -14.69
N LYS A 363 -0.57 -20.18 -14.68
CA LYS A 363 0.18 -20.74 -13.54
C LYS A 363 1.40 -19.89 -13.21
N ILE A 364 1.44 -19.39 -11.98
CA ILE A 364 2.63 -18.71 -11.45
C ILE A 364 3.74 -19.75 -11.29
N GLU A 365 4.92 -19.46 -11.77
CA GLU A 365 6.08 -20.35 -11.69
C GLU A 365 6.97 -20.00 -10.49
N TYR A 366 7.61 -21.02 -9.91
CA TYR A 366 8.45 -20.86 -8.73
C TYR A 366 9.92 -20.94 -9.11
N ILE A 367 10.72 -19.99 -8.57
CA ILE A 367 12.17 -19.96 -8.71
C ILE A 367 12.75 -20.40 -7.37
N GLU A 368 13.21 -21.66 -7.29
CA GLU A 368 13.59 -22.33 -6.05
C GLU A 368 15.04 -22.81 -6.04
N ASN A 369 15.64 -22.96 -7.21
CA ASN A 369 17.00 -23.44 -7.40
C ASN A 369 17.61 -22.90 -8.70
N LYS A 370 18.87 -23.22 -8.94
CA LYS A 370 19.60 -22.76 -10.11
C LYS A 370 18.94 -23.14 -11.45
N ASN A 371 18.42 -24.37 -11.56
CA ASN A 371 17.79 -24.82 -12.81
C ASN A 371 16.51 -24.04 -13.12
N SER A 372 15.65 -23.84 -12.11
CA SER A 372 14.45 -23.03 -12.27
C SER A 372 14.77 -21.56 -12.56
N TYR A 373 15.85 -21.04 -12.00
CA TYR A 373 16.33 -19.68 -12.29
C TYR A 373 16.84 -19.54 -13.72
N ASP A 374 17.66 -20.47 -14.20
CA ASP A 374 18.19 -20.42 -15.57
C ASP A 374 17.06 -20.57 -16.61
N SER A 375 16.07 -21.42 -16.34
CA SER A 375 14.86 -21.54 -17.14
C SER A 375 14.04 -20.24 -17.15
N HIS A 376 13.93 -19.58 -15.99
CA HIS A 376 13.26 -18.28 -15.86
C HIS A 376 13.95 -17.18 -16.67
N ILE A 377 15.28 -17.06 -16.61
CA ILE A 377 16.04 -16.08 -17.38
C ILE A 377 15.83 -16.30 -18.89
N LYS A 378 15.88 -17.56 -19.34
CA LYS A 378 15.60 -17.92 -20.74
C LYS A 378 14.17 -17.57 -21.15
N PHE A 379 13.21 -17.82 -20.25
CA PHE A 379 11.81 -17.46 -20.49
C PHE A 379 11.63 -15.95 -20.66
N ILE A 380 12.19 -15.13 -19.76
CA ILE A 380 12.11 -13.66 -19.84
C ILE A 380 12.64 -13.17 -21.20
N LYS A 381 13.82 -13.65 -21.61
CA LYS A 381 14.40 -13.29 -22.89
C LYS A 381 13.44 -13.57 -24.05
N ASN A 382 12.92 -14.80 -24.13
CA ASN A 382 12.01 -15.21 -25.19
C ASN A 382 10.68 -14.44 -25.16
N PHE A 383 10.16 -14.19 -23.96
CA PHE A 383 8.94 -13.42 -23.76
C PHE A 383 9.07 -11.98 -24.28
N LEU A 384 10.18 -11.31 -23.92
CA LEU A 384 10.42 -9.93 -24.36
C LEU A 384 10.77 -9.82 -25.85
N ILE A 385 11.33 -10.87 -26.48
CA ILE A 385 11.57 -10.92 -27.93
C ILE A 385 10.26 -11.08 -28.69
N LYS A 386 9.31 -11.84 -28.13
CA LYS A 386 8.01 -12.11 -28.77
C LYS A 386 7.15 -10.85 -28.83
N HIS A 387 7.29 -9.96 -27.88
CA HIS A 387 6.48 -8.73 -27.72
C HIS A 387 7.30 -7.47 -28.06
#